data_03b37a800c7e0fb6b18ffec4230a30a7
#
_entry.id   03b37a800c7e0fb6b18ffec4230a30a7
#
_cell.length_a   1.000
_cell.length_b   1.000
_cell.length_c   1.000
_cell.angle_alpha   90.00
_cell.angle_beta   90.00
_cell.angle_gamma   90.00
#
_symmetry.space_group_name_H-M   'P 1'
#
loop_
_entity.id
_entity.type
_entity.pdbx_description
1 polymer ?
#
loop_
_entity_poly.entity_id
_entity_poly.type
_entity_poly.pdbx_seq_one_letter_code
_entity_poly.pdbx_strand_id
1 'polypeptide(L)'
;MAKGAGLEELARAYFARQGFVAIRSVSIQFEDEDVTDIDVWLYGRQGGAVRTRALVDVKDKKSPKAFERVMWARGMQLALGCDRAFVTTTDNSQKVARFAHQQKVSLLTAAYLRQWVGDDLLNDRLSLEELQGSIQLFAGQKQDGDWIRQIAAAKSAVVSLAPFPAFNKAMSSFRFFSDRAATRPQHREQALRGAYLSAGLACVALDAALEKLAFEQSQARYHMLYAGVTYGDAGDNRVKNSIDTVLSAISKGVNNGRVIARQAADALDQMFTSVRAEIIAEFFAKEQNSFHLFPVARELEARAHARNRTDLTALSVEAKAVLGVFADFIGAKRKALLSSEFEAAPSVAAAPKTTTSAPPPSTFRAETVAEEPSDAVQEDGESTAQDSEIKSSKSDENPKLL
;
A
#
# COMPACT_ATOMS: atom_id res chain seq x y z
N MET A 1 13.80 15.83 1.69
CA MET A 1 13.31 14.48 2.06
C MET A 1 13.50 14.25 3.54
N ALA A 2 12.54 13.64 4.23
CA ALA A 2 12.70 13.25 5.63
C ALA A 2 13.88 12.26 5.76
N LYS A 3 14.64 12.39 6.85
CA LYS A 3 15.82 11.55 7.14
C LYS A 3 15.33 10.11 7.37
N GLY A 4 15.61 9.20 6.46
CA GLY A 4 15.10 7.81 6.48
C GLY A 4 14.39 7.43 5.19
N ALA A 5 13.47 8.27 4.68
CA ALA A 5 12.79 8.06 3.41
C ALA A 5 13.74 7.86 2.23
N GLY A 6 14.92 8.50 2.25
CA GLY A 6 15.95 8.33 1.22
C GLY A 6 16.57 6.92 1.21
N LEU A 7 16.83 6.31 2.37
CA LEU A 7 17.41 4.96 2.43
C LEU A 7 16.38 3.88 2.11
N GLU A 8 15.12 4.08 2.49
CA GLU A 8 14.01 3.20 2.08
C GLU A 8 13.80 3.22 0.58
N GLU A 9 13.87 4.41 -0.05
CA GLU A 9 13.75 4.52 -1.50
C GLU A 9 14.95 3.89 -2.22
N LEU A 10 16.16 4.03 -1.68
CA LEU A 10 17.34 3.31 -2.18
C LEU A 10 17.16 1.79 -2.10
N ALA A 11 16.69 1.27 -0.97
CA ALA A 11 16.42 -0.16 -0.81
C ALA A 11 15.35 -0.63 -1.81
N ARG A 12 14.23 0.11 -1.94
CA ARG A 12 13.19 -0.17 -2.93
C ARG A 12 13.77 -0.21 -4.35
N ALA A 13 14.54 0.83 -4.74
CA ALA A 13 15.12 0.94 -6.08
C ALA A 13 16.10 -0.20 -6.38
N TYR A 14 16.92 -0.57 -5.41
CA TYR A 14 17.84 -1.70 -5.51
C TYR A 14 17.09 -3.00 -5.83
N PHE A 15 16.06 -3.34 -5.04
CA PHE A 15 15.30 -4.57 -5.25
C PHE A 15 14.41 -4.54 -6.50
N ALA A 16 13.85 -3.38 -6.86
CA ALA A 16 13.13 -3.22 -8.12
C ALA A 16 14.04 -3.50 -9.33
N ARG A 17 15.30 -3.07 -9.27
CA ARG A 17 16.32 -3.37 -10.29
C ARG A 17 16.69 -4.86 -10.32
N GLN A 18 16.64 -5.55 -9.18
CA GLN A 18 16.80 -7.01 -9.10
C GLN A 18 15.58 -7.79 -9.60
N GLY A 19 14.56 -7.12 -10.07
CA GLY A 19 13.40 -7.73 -10.69
C GLY A 19 12.18 -7.91 -9.76
N PHE A 20 12.22 -7.46 -8.51
CA PHE A 20 11.08 -7.53 -7.61
C PHE A 20 10.03 -6.44 -7.90
N VAL A 21 8.77 -6.72 -7.58
CA VAL A 21 7.81 -5.68 -7.19
C VAL A 21 8.19 -5.26 -5.77
N ALA A 22 8.52 -3.98 -5.57
CA ALA A 22 9.01 -3.47 -4.30
C ALA A 22 8.09 -2.33 -3.82
N ILE A 23 7.39 -2.56 -2.71
CA ILE A 23 6.34 -1.69 -2.17
C ILE A 23 6.80 -1.12 -0.84
N ARG A 24 6.83 0.23 -0.74
CA ARG A 24 7.24 0.93 0.49
C ARG A 24 6.07 1.16 1.44
N SER A 25 6.41 1.25 2.73
CA SER A 25 5.52 1.63 3.82
C SER A 25 4.21 0.85 3.80
N VAL A 26 4.29 -0.42 4.20
CA VAL A 26 3.13 -1.30 4.29
C VAL A 26 2.75 -1.44 5.75
N SER A 27 1.61 -0.87 6.15
CA SER A 27 1.06 -1.01 7.50
C SER A 27 0.48 -2.41 7.67
N ILE A 28 0.84 -3.06 8.77
CA ILE A 28 0.30 -4.33 9.20
C ILE A 28 -0.73 -4.06 10.28
N GLN A 29 -1.95 -4.50 10.02
CA GLN A 29 -3.09 -4.31 10.92
C GLN A 29 -3.55 -5.65 11.49
N PHE A 30 -4.03 -5.61 12.72
CA PHE A 30 -4.70 -6.71 13.38
C PHE A 30 -5.97 -6.16 14.06
N GLU A 31 -7.14 -6.69 13.71
CA GLU A 31 -8.44 -6.27 14.22
C GLU A 31 -8.64 -4.73 14.20
N ASP A 32 -8.31 -4.10 13.07
CA ASP A 32 -8.36 -2.64 12.83
C ASP A 32 -7.32 -1.79 13.60
N GLU A 33 -6.42 -2.42 14.38
CA GLU A 33 -5.31 -1.75 15.07
C GLU A 33 -4.03 -1.82 14.23
N ASP A 34 -3.30 -0.69 14.15
CA ASP A 34 -1.99 -0.63 13.50
C ASP A 34 -0.94 -1.28 14.41
N VAL A 35 -0.40 -2.43 14.00
CA VAL A 35 0.60 -3.19 14.75
C VAL A 35 2.01 -2.68 14.48
N THR A 36 2.37 -2.54 13.21
CA THR A 36 3.69 -2.12 12.77
C THR A 36 3.70 -1.82 11.27
N ASP A 37 4.76 -1.14 10.81
CA ASP A 37 5.00 -0.90 9.40
C ASP A 37 6.20 -1.72 8.90
N ILE A 38 6.09 -2.21 7.66
CA ILE A 38 7.20 -2.77 6.90
C ILE A 38 7.74 -1.68 5.99
N ASP A 39 9.03 -1.37 6.13
CA ASP A 39 9.65 -0.29 5.35
C ASP A 39 9.62 -0.59 3.84
N VAL A 40 9.97 -1.83 3.43
CA VAL A 40 9.82 -2.30 2.04
C VAL A 40 9.39 -3.76 2.02
N TRP A 41 8.30 -4.06 1.33
CA TRP A 41 7.87 -5.42 1.03
C TRP A 41 8.18 -5.76 -0.42
N LEU A 42 8.61 -7.00 -0.65
CA LEU A 42 9.11 -7.49 -1.93
C LEU A 42 8.31 -8.70 -2.39
N TYR A 43 7.95 -8.70 -3.67
CA TYR A 43 7.38 -9.84 -4.33
C TYR A 43 8.18 -10.15 -5.60
N GLY A 44 8.62 -11.40 -5.72
CA GLY A 44 9.38 -11.88 -6.86
C GLY A 44 8.76 -13.13 -7.47
N ARG A 45 8.95 -13.32 -8.77
CA ARG A 45 8.54 -14.51 -9.51
C ARG A 45 9.74 -15.11 -10.25
N GLN A 46 9.97 -16.40 -10.03
CA GLN A 46 10.99 -17.16 -10.73
C GLN A 46 10.30 -18.31 -11.51
N GLY A 47 10.09 -18.08 -12.80
CA GLY A 47 9.40 -19.05 -13.65
C GLY A 47 7.90 -19.16 -13.38
N GLY A 48 7.31 -20.33 -13.64
CA GLY A 48 5.88 -20.60 -13.55
C GLY A 48 5.37 -20.80 -12.12
N ALA A 49 6.15 -21.51 -11.29
CA ALA A 49 5.67 -22.08 -10.03
C ALA A 49 6.34 -21.52 -8.77
N VAL A 50 7.37 -20.69 -8.89
CA VAL A 50 8.12 -20.18 -7.73
C VAL A 50 7.83 -18.72 -7.51
N ARG A 51 7.33 -18.41 -6.32
CA ARG A 51 7.11 -17.05 -5.82
C ARG A 51 8.00 -16.81 -4.61
N THR A 52 8.48 -15.59 -4.47
CA THR A 52 9.29 -15.17 -3.32
C THR A 52 8.67 -13.94 -2.70
N ARG A 53 8.33 -14.03 -1.43
CA ARG A 53 7.90 -12.90 -0.61
C ARG A 53 9.01 -12.56 0.37
N ALA A 54 9.38 -11.28 0.47
CA ALA A 54 10.40 -10.86 1.39
C ALA A 54 10.08 -9.50 2.01
N LEU A 55 10.70 -9.21 3.13
CA LEU A 55 10.63 -7.90 3.79
C LEU A 55 12.02 -7.31 3.98
N VAL A 56 12.09 -5.99 3.98
CA VAL A 56 13.30 -5.21 4.26
C VAL A 56 12.98 -4.24 5.38
N ASP A 57 13.71 -4.34 6.47
CA ASP A 57 13.73 -3.34 7.53
C ASP A 57 14.85 -2.35 7.27
N VAL A 58 14.57 -1.06 7.33
CA VAL A 58 15.52 0.00 6.96
C VAL A 58 15.75 0.93 8.14
N LYS A 59 17.03 1.10 8.55
CA LYS A 59 17.40 2.00 9.64
C LYS A 59 18.55 2.92 9.25
N ASP A 60 18.19 4.18 9.03
CA ASP A 60 19.11 5.28 8.75
C ASP A 60 19.38 6.11 10.02
N LYS A 61 20.07 5.52 10.99
CA LYS A 61 20.43 6.14 12.27
C LYS A 61 21.92 5.96 12.56
N LYS A 62 22.51 6.90 13.31
CA LYS A 62 23.91 6.79 13.78
C LYS A 62 24.13 5.57 14.69
N SER A 63 23.13 5.17 15.48
CA SER A 63 23.09 3.96 16.31
C SER A 63 21.87 3.16 15.97
N PRO A 64 21.92 2.26 14.95
CA PRO A 64 20.73 1.62 14.40
C PRO A 64 20.19 0.47 15.22
N LYS A 65 20.83 0.09 16.38
CA LYS A 65 20.48 -1.08 17.19
C LYS A 65 20.35 -2.35 16.35
N ALA A 66 21.35 -2.61 15.51
CA ALA A 66 21.29 -3.56 14.42
C ALA A 66 20.93 -5.00 14.87
N PHE A 67 21.38 -5.44 16.06
CA PHE A 67 21.00 -6.75 16.60
C PHE A 67 19.48 -6.86 16.86
N GLU A 68 18.87 -5.84 17.47
CA GLU A 68 17.42 -5.79 17.73
C GLU A 68 16.67 -5.82 16.39
N ARG A 69 17.16 -5.10 15.39
CA ARG A 69 16.51 -5.04 14.06
C ARG A 69 16.57 -6.38 13.33
N VAL A 70 17.68 -7.11 13.45
CA VAL A 70 17.79 -8.47 12.90
C VAL A 70 16.76 -9.41 13.55
N MET A 71 16.60 -9.34 14.89
CA MET A 71 15.61 -10.15 15.59
C MET A 71 14.17 -9.76 15.20
N TRP A 72 13.88 -8.45 15.10
CA TRP A 72 12.59 -7.96 14.65
C TRP A 72 12.27 -8.44 13.22
N ALA A 73 13.20 -8.26 12.28
CA ALA A 73 13.01 -8.69 10.90
C ALA A 73 12.79 -10.20 10.79
N ARG A 74 13.49 -10.99 11.61
CA ARG A 74 13.28 -12.44 11.68
C ARG A 74 11.90 -12.80 12.24
N GLY A 75 11.46 -12.12 13.30
CA GLY A 75 10.12 -12.30 13.86
C GLY A 75 9.02 -11.97 12.84
N MET A 76 9.14 -10.84 12.16
CA MET A 76 8.18 -10.42 11.12
C MET A 76 8.19 -11.37 9.90
N GLN A 77 9.37 -11.87 9.51
CA GLN A 77 9.46 -12.88 8.46
C GLN A 77 8.60 -14.11 8.78
N LEU A 78 8.68 -14.60 10.00
CA LEU A 78 7.91 -15.76 10.44
C LEU A 78 6.41 -15.44 10.56
N ALA A 79 6.07 -14.32 11.16
CA ALA A 79 4.68 -13.91 11.38
C ALA A 79 3.91 -13.71 10.05
N LEU A 80 4.58 -13.17 9.02
CA LEU A 80 3.99 -12.91 7.70
C LEU A 80 4.20 -14.03 6.68
N GLY A 81 4.87 -15.12 7.08
CA GLY A 81 5.19 -16.22 6.16
C GLY A 81 6.03 -15.79 4.97
N CYS A 82 6.95 -14.83 5.16
CA CYS A 82 7.88 -14.41 4.12
C CYS A 82 9.04 -15.39 3.98
N ASP A 83 9.51 -15.61 2.74
CA ASP A 83 10.62 -16.52 2.45
C ASP A 83 11.96 -15.96 2.92
N ARG A 84 12.11 -14.63 2.86
CA ARG A 84 13.37 -13.94 3.20
C ARG A 84 13.11 -12.66 4.00
N ALA A 85 14.11 -12.32 4.82
CA ALA A 85 14.17 -11.02 5.49
C ALA A 85 15.53 -10.35 5.23
N PHE A 86 15.47 -9.04 5.04
CA PHE A 86 16.63 -8.19 4.86
C PHE A 86 16.62 -7.09 5.91
N VAL A 87 17.80 -6.69 6.37
CA VAL A 87 17.97 -5.49 7.20
C VAL A 87 18.96 -4.57 6.50
N THR A 88 18.53 -3.34 6.25
CA THR A 88 19.41 -2.28 5.76
C THR A 88 19.82 -1.40 6.92
N THR A 89 21.13 -1.24 7.13
CA THR A 89 21.70 -0.53 8.27
C THR A 89 22.92 0.29 7.90
N THR A 90 23.21 1.29 8.70
CA THR A 90 24.47 2.05 8.66
C THR A 90 25.59 1.38 9.46
N ASP A 91 25.31 0.31 10.21
CA ASP A 91 26.28 -0.45 10.98
C ASP A 91 27.03 -1.44 10.06
N ASN A 92 28.35 -1.30 10.00
CA ASN A 92 29.25 -2.15 9.19
C ASN A 92 29.97 -3.23 10.04
N SER A 93 29.53 -3.45 11.30
CA SER A 93 30.18 -4.41 12.20
C SER A 93 30.08 -5.84 11.69
N GLN A 94 31.25 -6.52 11.61
CA GLN A 94 31.29 -7.96 11.27
C GLN A 94 30.54 -8.84 12.29
N LYS A 95 30.38 -8.36 13.54
CA LYS A 95 29.61 -9.08 14.58
C LYS A 95 28.13 -9.10 14.21
N VAL A 96 27.60 -7.97 13.77
CA VAL A 96 26.21 -7.85 13.29
C VAL A 96 26.00 -8.72 12.06
N ALA A 97 26.93 -8.70 11.10
CA ALA A 97 26.81 -9.51 9.88
C ALA A 97 26.78 -11.03 10.20
N ARG A 98 27.66 -11.49 11.11
CA ARG A 98 27.66 -12.90 11.56
C ARG A 98 26.35 -13.27 12.27
N PHE A 99 25.87 -12.39 13.15
CA PHE A 99 24.61 -12.61 13.86
C PHE A 99 23.43 -12.68 12.88
N ALA A 100 23.33 -11.75 11.93
CA ALA A 100 22.29 -11.75 10.91
C ALA A 100 22.29 -13.06 10.10
N HIS A 101 23.47 -13.52 9.68
CA HIS A 101 23.61 -14.79 8.98
C HIS A 101 23.13 -15.99 9.81
N GLN A 102 23.45 -16.04 11.12
CA GLN A 102 22.96 -17.08 12.03
C GLN A 102 21.43 -17.06 12.15
N GLN A 103 20.80 -15.88 12.11
CA GLN A 103 19.36 -15.71 12.13
C GLN A 103 18.69 -15.86 10.75
N LYS A 104 19.44 -16.21 9.70
CA LYS A 104 18.95 -16.33 8.31
C LYS A 104 18.37 -15.02 7.78
N VAL A 105 18.88 -13.88 8.24
CA VAL A 105 18.56 -12.53 7.79
C VAL A 105 19.73 -12.00 6.97
N SER A 106 19.46 -11.44 5.81
CA SER A 106 20.47 -10.84 4.96
C SER A 106 20.72 -9.38 5.36
N LEU A 107 21.98 -9.02 5.63
CA LEU A 107 22.34 -7.66 5.98
C LEU A 107 22.82 -6.91 4.73
N LEU A 108 22.25 -5.73 4.49
CA LEU A 108 22.67 -4.78 3.44
C LEU A 108 23.15 -3.50 4.11
N THR A 109 24.34 -3.03 3.74
CA THR A 109 24.81 -1.75 4.27
C THR A 109 24.29 -0.60 3.41
N ALA A 110 24.03 0.56 4.04
CA ALA A 110 23.63 1.76 3.32
C ALA A 110 24.70 2.18 2.28
N ALA A 111 25.98 1.96 2.58
CA ALA A 111 27.07 2.22 1.64
C ALA A 111 26.98 1.32 0.40
N TYR A 112 26.69 0.03 0.59
CA TYR A 112 26.48 -0.90 -0.52
C TYR A 112 25.33 -0.46 -1.42
N LEU A 113 24.19 -0.10 -0.85
CA LEU A 113 23.04 0.35 -1.64
C LEU A 113 23.36 1.61 -2.45
N ARG A 114 24.03 2.60 -1.86
CA ARG A 114 24.43 3.84 -2.56
C ARG A 114 25.38 3.57 -3.72
N GLN A 115 26.24 2.57 -3.60
CA GLN A 115 27.14 2.18 -4.69
C GLN A 115 26.40 1.60 -5.90
N TRP A 116 25.28 0.89 -5.68
CA TRP A 116 24.56 0.18 -6.73
C TRP A 116 23.34 0.92 -7.28
N VAL A 117 22.83 1.92 -6.55
CA VAL A 117 21.69 2.74 -6.97
C VAL A 117 22.21 4.14 -7.30
N GLY A 118 22.27 4.47 -8.59
CA GLY A 118 22.63 5.82 -9.04
C GLY A 118 21.52 6.83 -8.74
N ASP A 119 21.89 8.09 -8.64
CA ASP A 119 20.95 9.19 -8.39
C ASP A 119 19.86 9.32 -9.46
N ASP A 120 20.15 8.95 -10.70
CA ASP A 120 19.21 8.97 -11.83
C ASP A 120 17.97 8.10 -11.55
N LEU A 121 18.15 6.91 -10.97
CA LEU A 121 17.04 6.00 -10.63
C LEU A 121 16.09 6.56 -9.57
N LEU A 122 16.57 7.49 -8.75
CA LEU A 122 15.76 8.13 -7.72
C LEU A 122 15.04 9.37 -8.28
N ASN A 123 15.62 10.01 -9.31
CA ASN A 123 15.10 11.26 -9.87
C ASN A 123 14.02 11.04 -10.93
N ASP A 124 14.01 9.89 -11.61
CA ASP A 124 13.08 9.60 -12.70
C ASP A 124 11.65 9.29 -12.25
N ARG A 125 11.44 9.08 -10.95
CA ARG A 125 10.12 8.74 -10.41
C ARG A 125 9.75 9.59 -9.21
N LEU A 126 8.45 9.65 -8.92
CA LEU A 126 7.95 10.22 -7.67
C LEU A 126 8.28 9.27 -6.51
N SER A 127 8.81 9.81 -5.43
CA SER A 127 8.87 9.09 -4.17
C SER A 127 7.47 8.83 -3.61
N LEU A 128 7.36 7.98 -2.60
CA LEU A 128 6.07 7.75 -1.94
C LEU A 128 5.52 9.04 -1.32
N GLU A 129 6.38 9.83 -0.72
CA GLU A 129 6.03 11.12 -0.09
C GLU A 129 5.56 12.14 -1.12
N GLU A 130 6.21 12.22 -2.28
CA GLU A 130 5.80 13.09 -3.39
C GLU A 130 4.44 12.66 -3.96
N LEU A 131 4.21 11.35 -4.13
CA LEU A 131 2.93 10.81 -4.58
C LEU A 131 1.82 11.12 -3.56
N GLN A 132 2.04 10.86 -2.27
CA GLN A 132 1.08 11.18 -1.22
C GLN A 132 0.83 12.68 -1.13
N GLY A 133 1.87 13.50 -1.23
CA GLY A 133 1.77 14.96 -1.28
C GLY A 133 0.90 15.43 -2.44
N SER A 134 1.04 14.83 -3.62
CA SER A 134 0.19 15.16 -4.78
C SER A 134 -1.29 14.85 -4.56
N ILE A 135 -1.61 13.77 -3.84
CA ILE A 135 -2.98 13.43 -3.45
C ILE A 135 -3.51 14.40 -2.39
N GLN A 136 -2.67 14.81 -1.43
CA GLN A 136 -3.04 15.75 -0.37
C GLN A 136 -3.34 17.18 -0.89
N LEU A 137 -2.85 17.54 -2.07
CA LEU A 137 -3.26 18.79 -2.73
C LEU A 137 -4.77 18.83 -3.03
N PHE A 138 -5.41 17.68 -3.13
CA PHE A 138 -6.85 17.59 -3.12
C PHE A 138 -7.38 17.64 -1.67
N ALA A 139 -7.73 18.84 -1.19
CA ALA A 139 -8.17 19.07 0.18
C ALA A 139 -9.38 18.19 0.59
N GLY A 140 -10.25 17.84 -0.37
CA GLY A 140 -11.41 16.99 -0.16
C GLY A 140 -11.16 15.48 -0.19
N GLN A 141 -9.91 15.00 -0.36
CA GLN A 141 -9.62 13.58 -0.57
C GLN A 141 -10.05 12.67 0.59
N LYS A 142 -10.01 13.16 1.83
CA LYS A 142 -10.46 12.40 3.01
C LYS A 142 -11.98 12.21 3.00
N GLN A 143 -12.74 13.28 2.73
CA GLN A 143 -14.20 13.25 2.67
C GLN A 143 -14.71 12.47 1.44
N ASP A 144 -13.95 12.46 0.35
CA ASP A 144 -14.23 11.67 -0.86
C ASP A 144 -13.80 10.18 -0.72
N GLY A 145 -13.60 9.69 0.49
CA GLY A 145 -13.35 8.29 0.81
C GLY A 145 -11.90 7.97 1.16
N ASP A 146 -11.12 8.95 1.60
CA ASP A 146 -9.72 8.84 2.07
C ASP A 146 -8.81 8.08 1.08
N TRP A 147 -8.41 8.79 0.05
CA TRP A 147 -7.61 8.21 -1.05
C TRP A 147 -6.30 7.57 -0.59
N ILE A 148 -5.65 8.16 0.42
CA ILE A 148 -4.40 7.59 0.97
C ILE A 148 -4.69 6.28 1.71
N ARG A 149 -5.76 6.25 2.50
CA ARG A 149 -6.20 5.04 3.21
C ARG A 149 -6.60 3.92 2.26
N GLN A 150 -7.22 4.24 1.10
CA GLN A 150 -7.54 3.23 0.08
C GLN A 150 -6.27 2.56 -0.48
N ILE A 151 -5.22 3.33 -0.77
CA ILE A 151 -3.93 2.79 -1.21
C ILE A 151 -3.28 1.96 -0.10
N ALA A 152 -3.27 2.47 1.13
CA ALA A 152 -2.71 1.78 2.28
C ALA A 152 -3.41 0.43 2.54
N ALA A 153 -4.75 0.40 2.48
CA ALA A 153 -5.54 -0.81 2.65
C ALA A 153 -5.25 -1.86 1.57
N ALA A 154 -5.06 -1.46 0.30
CA ALA A 154 -4.67 -2.37 -0.76
C ALA A 154 -3.26 -2.95 -0.54
N LYS A 155 -2.30 -2.12 -0.10
CA LYS A 155 -0.94 -2.59 0.24
C LYS A 155 -0.96 -3.58 1.40
N SER A 156 -1.64 -3.23 2.49
CA SER A 156 -1.77 -4.09 3.68
C SER A 156 -2.40 -5.44 3.34
N ALA A 157 -3.45 -5.45 2.51
CA ALA A 157 -4.14 -6.65 2.10
C ALA A 157 -3.23 -7.65 1.38
N VAL A 158 -2.38 -7.17 0.46
CA VAL A 158 -1.47 -8.05 -0.31
C VAL A 158 -0.41 -8.72 0.58
N VAL A 159 -0.07 -8.08 1.70
CA VAL A 159 0.92 -8.62 2.63
C VAL A 159 0.30 -9.51 3.70
N SER A 160 -0.90 -9.15 4.19
CA SER A 160 -1.49 -9.77 5.38
C SER A 160 -2.58 -10.80 5.07
N LEU A 161 -3.22 -10.72 3.91
CA LEU A 161 -4.33 -11.61 3.57
C LEU A 161 -3.88 -12.76 2.65
N ALA A 162 -4.69 -13.81 2.60
CA ALA A 162 -4.59 -14.84 1.60
C ALA A 162 -4.83 -14.28 0.18
N PRO A 163 -4.33 -14.92 -0.89
CA PRO A 163 -4.26 -14.32 -2.23
C PRO A 163 -5.60 -13.83 -2.79
N PHE A 164 -6.69 -14.59 -2.72
CA PHE A 164 -7.97 -14.16 -3.28
C PHE A 164 -8.64 -13.02 -2.49
N PRO A 165 -8.72 -13.03 -1.15
CA PRO A 165 -9.13 -11.86 -0.37
C PRO A 165 -8.27 -10.61 -0.65
N ALA A 166 -6.95 -10.78 -0.79
CA ALA A 166 -6.06 -9.69 -1.16
C ALA A 166 -6.38 -9.12 -2.55
N PHE A 167 -6.61 -9.99 -3.55
CA PHE A 167 -7.06 -9.60 -4.88
C PHE A 167 -8.37 -8.80 -4.81
N ASN A 168 -9.39 -9.32 -4.13
CA ASN A 168 -10.69 -8.66 -4.02
C ASN A 168 -10.58 -7.29 -3.32
N LYS A 169 -9.73 -7.17 -2.30
CA LYS A 169 -9.48 -5.89 -1.63
C LYS A 169 -8.76 -4.89 -2.55
N ALA A 170 -7.75 -5.33 -3.28
CA ALA A 170 -7.06 -4.50 -4.26
C ALA A 170 -8.00 -4.08 -5.40
N MET A 171 -8.88 -4.96 -5.87
CA MET A 171 -9.91 -4.65 -6.86
C MET A 171 -10.97 -3.67 -6.36
N SER A 172 -11.31 -3.72 -5.07
CA SER A 172 -12.17 -2.69 -4.44
C SER A 172 -11.52 -1.30 -4.49
N SER A 173 -10.22 -1.21 -4.16
CA SER A 173 -9.47 0.04 -4.29
C SER A 173 -9.31 0.47 -5.75
N PHE A 174 -9.09 -0.46 -6.68
CA PHE A 174 -9.06 -0.19 -8.11
C PHE A 174 -10.39 0.39 -8.61
N ARG A 175 -11.52 -0.20 -8.20
CA ARG A 175 -12.86 0.32 -8.52
C ARG A 175 -13.04 1.75 -8.00
N PHE A 176 -12.66 1.98 -6.73
CA PHE A 176 -12.72 3.29 -6.12
C PHE A 176 -11.99 4.35 -6.96
N PHE A 177 -10.73 4.11 -7.31
CA PHE A 177 -9.94 5.06 -8.09
C PHE A 177 -10.38 5.18 -9.55
N SER A 178 -10.85 4.08 -10.15
CA SER A 178 -11.39 4.09 -11.53
C SER A 178 -12.62 4.99 -11.65
N ASP A 179 -13.49 4.95 -10.66
CA ASP A 179 -14.66 5.83 -10.59
C ASP A 179 -14.23 7.31 -10.45
N ARG A 180 -13.23 7.61 -9.58
CA ARG A 180 -12.70 8.97 -9.43
C ARG A 180 -11.98 9.47 -10.67
N ALA A 181 -11.25 8.62 -11.38
CA ALA A 181 -10.66 8.97 -12.67
C ALA A 181 -11.70 9.38 -13.72
N ALA A 182 -12.92 8.81 -13.66
CA ALA A 182 -14.02 9.14 -14.53
C ALA A 182 -14.83 10.37 -14.07
N THR A 183 -14.96 10.58 -12.75
CA THR A 183 -15.88 11.57 -12.17
C THR A 183 -15.18 12.82 -11.62
N ARG A 184 -13.87 12.81 -11.47
CA ARG A 184 -13.06 13.90 -10.92
C ARG A 184 -11.99 14.37 -11.92
N PRO A 185 -12.34 15.06 -13.00
CA PRO A 185 -11.39 15.42 -14.07
C PRO A 185 -10.20 16.26 -13.56
N GLN A 186 -10.43 17.14 -12.57
CA GLN A 186 -9.39 17.98 -11.97
C GLN A 186 -8.33 17.17 -11.17
N HIS A 187 -8.70 15.98 -10.69
CA HIS A 187 -7.84 15.07 -9.92
C HIS A 187 -7.63 13.73 -10.62
N ARG A 188 -7.88 13.70 -11.93
CA ARG A 188 -7.81 12.48 -12.75
C ARG A 188 -6.42 11.83 -12.68
N GLU A 189 -5.36 12.64 -12.70
CA GLU A 189 -4.00 12.13 -12.61
C GLU A 189 -3.77 11.35 -11.32
N GLN A 190 -4.11 11.92 -10.17
CA GLN A 190 -3.97 11.28 -8.86
C GLN A 190 -4.84 10.01 -8.76
N ALA A 191 -6.05 10.06 -9.32
CA ALA A 191 -6.94 8.90 -9.38
C ALA A 191 -6.36 7.79 -10.27
N LEU A 192 -5.77 8.09 -11.44
CA LEU A 192 -5.11 7.11 -12.29
C LEU A 192 -3.89 6.48 -11.58
N ARG A 193 -3.09 7.26 -10.86
CA ARG A 193 -1.97 6.75 -10.07
C ARG A 193 -2.45 5.75 -9.00
N GLY A 194 -3.52 6.10 -8.28
CA GLY A 194 -4.16 5.20 -7.33
C GLY A 194 -4.73 3.94 -7.98
N ALA A 195 -5.37 4.08 -9.14
CA ALA A 195 -5.90 2.95 -9.91
C ALA A 195 -4.78 2.00 -10.37
N TYR A 196 -3.69 2.52 -10.92
CA TYR A 196 -2.56 1.69 -11.37
C TYR A 196 -1.85 0.99 -10.22
N LEU A 197 -1.64 1.66 -9.09
CA LEU A 197 -1.11 1.01 -7.89
C LEU A 197 -2.01 -0.14 -7.43
N SER A 198 -3.32 0.12 -7.33
CA SER A 198 -4.28 -0.90 -6.89
C SER A 198 -4.36 -2.07 -7.88
N ALA A 199 -4.34 -1.79 -9.19
CA ALA A 199 -4.31 -2.84 -10.22
C ALA A 199 -3.00 -3.64 -10.18
N GLY A 200 -1.86 -2.99 -9.97
CA GLY A 200 -0.57 -3.65 -9.80
C GLY A 200 -0.57 -4.59 -8.58
N LEU A 201 -1.15 -4.15 -7.46
CA LEU A 201 -1.33 -4.98 -6.27
C LEU A 201 -2.29 -6.15 -6.52
N ALA A 202 -3.38 -5.93 -7.28
CA ALA A 202 -4.29 -6.99 -7.69
C ALA A 202 -3.57 -8.03 -8.58
N CYS A 203 -2.70 -7.59 -9.49
CA CYS A 203 -1.86 -8.49 -10.29
C CYS A 203 -0.94 -9.34 -9.40
N VAL A 204 -0.29 -8.75 -8.40
CA VAL A 204 0.54 -9.48 -7.43
C VAL A 204 -0.26 -10.53 -6.68
N ALA A 205 -1.43 -10.16 -6.16
CA ALA A 205 -2.30 -11.07 -5.41
C ALA A 205 -2.80 -12.22 -6.28
N LEU A 206 -3.22 -11.93 -7.51
CA LEU A 206 -3.68 -12.97 -8.44
C LEU A 206 -2.53 -13.87 -8.92
N ASP A 207 -1.34 -13.32 -9.16
CA ASP A 207 -0.15 -14.12 -9.48
C ASP A 207 0.24 -15.05 -8.32
N ALA A 208 0.10 -14.59 -7.06
CA ALA A 208 0.31 -15.43 -5.89
C ALA A 208 -0.75 -16.53 -5.76
N ALA A 209 -2.02 -16.26 -6.11
CA ALA A 209 -3.06 -17.29 -6.16
C ALA A 209 -2.74 -18.38 -7.19
N LEU A 210 -2.20 -17.98 -8.34
CA LEU A 210 -1.82 -18.88 -9.43
C LEU A 210 -0.59 -19.74 -9.14
N GLU A 211 0.18 -19.47 -8.10
CA GLU A 211 1.31 -20.32 -7.68
C GLU A 211 0.86 -21.77 -7.47
N LYS A 212 -0.24 -21.95 -6.75
CA LYS A 212 -0.83 -23.28 -6.46
C LYS A 212 -1.46 -23.95 -7.70
N LEU A 213 -1.72 -23.17 -8.74
CA LEU A 213 -2.40 -23.60 -9.97
C LEU A 213 -1.43 -23.74 -11.15
N ALA A 214 -0.12 -23.61 -10.92
CA ALA A 214 0.88 -23.55 -11.99
C ALA A 214 0.89 -24.77 -12.91
N PHE A 215 0.55 -25.95 -12.37
CA PHE A 215 0.56 -27.21 -13.12
C PHE A 215 -0.85 -27.71 -13.46
N GLU A 216 -1.88 -26.95 -13.14
CA GLU A 216 -3.26 -27.32 -13.44
C GLU A 216 -3.62 -27.06 -14.92
N GLN A 217 -4.49 -27.88 -15.47
CA GLN A 217 -5.05 -27.65 -16.80
C GLN A 217 -5.95 -26.42 -16.81
N SER A 218 -6.12 -25.80 -17.98
CA SER A 218 -6.89 -24.57 -18.15
C SER A 218 -8.31 -24.65 -17.56
N GLN A 219 -9.00 -25.77 -17.73
CA GLN A 219 -10.35 -25.96 -17.19
C GLN A 219 -10.37 -26.00 -15.65
N ALA A 220 -9.44 -26.73 -15.03
CA ALA A 220 -9.31 -26.79 -13.58
C ALA A 220 -8.93 -25.42 -13.03
N ARG A 221 -7.98 -24.74 -13.70
CA ARG A 221 -7.56 -23.37 -13.36
C ARG A 221 -8.72 -22.38 -13.43
N TYR A 222 -9.58 -22.49 -14.46
CA TYR A 222 -10.80 -21.68 -14.56
C TYR A 222 -11.70 -21.85 -13.33
N HIS A 223 -12.04 -23.08 -12.97
CA HIS A 223 -12.92 -23.34 -11.83
C HIS A 223 -12.33 -22.85 -10.51
N MET A 224 -11.03 -23.05 -10.30
CA MET A 224 -10.35 -22.58 -9.09
C MET A 224 -10.28 -21.06 -9.01
N LEU A 225 -10.01 -20.37 -10.14
CA LEU A 225 -10.04 -18.91 -10.20
C LEU A 225 -11.44 -18.37 -9.97
N TYR A 226 -12.46 -18.93 -10.63
CA TYR A 226 -13.86 -18.55 -10.43
C TYR A 226 -14.27 -18.67 -8.96
N ALA A 227 -14.03 -19.85 -8.37
CA ALA A 227 -14.35 -20.11 -6.97
C ALA A 227 -13.57 -19.19 -6.01
N GLY A 228 -12.28 -18.98 -6.26
CA GLY A 228 -11.43 -18.15 -5.42
C GLY A 228 -11.82 -16.66 -5.46
N VAL A 229 -12.14 -16.11 -6.63
CA VAL A 229 -12.60 -14.73 -6.77
C VAL A 229 -13.97 -14.53 -6.12
N THR A 230 -14.87 -15.52 -6.24
CA THR A 230 -16.23 -15.44 -5.69
C THR A 230 -16.27 -15.71 -4.18
N TYR A 231 -15.60 -16.75 -3.71
CA TYR A 231 -15.74 -17.28 -2.34
C TYR A 231 -14.47 -17.14 -1.49
N GLY A 232 -13.38 -16.64 -2.06
CA GLY A 232 -12.07 -16.54 -1.39
C GLY A 232 -11.36 -17.89 -1.26
N ASP A 233 -10.26 -17.91 -0.50
CA ASP A 233 -9.41 -19.10 -0.31
C ASP A 233 -10.07 -20.22 0.52
N ALA A 234 -11.18 -19.94 1.20
CA ALA A 234 -11.95 -20.97 1.90
C ALA A 234 -12.61 -21.97 0.94
N GLY A 235 -12.79 -21.57 -0.32
CA GLY A 235 -13.42 -22.36 -1.35
C GLY A 235 -14.94 -22.43 -1.25
N ASP A 236 -15.56 -22.78 -2.36
CA ASP A 236 -17.00 -22.77 -2.56
C ASP A 236 -17.74 -23.68 -1.56
N ASN A 237 -17.32 -24.94 -1.41
CA ASN A 237 -18.00 -25.92 -0.55
C ASN A 237 -18.02 -25.49 0.93
N ARG A 238 -16.92 -24.92 1.43
CA ARG A 238 -16.83 -24.49 2.84
C ARG A 238 -17.73 -23.29 3.10
N VAL A 239 -17.73 -22.33 2.19
CA VAL A 239 -18.58 -21.14 2.30
C VAL A 239 -20.06 -21.52 2.21
N LYS A 240 -20.46 -22.36 1.23
CA LYS A 240 -21.83 -22.85 1.08
C LYS A 240 -22.30 -23.63 2.31
N ASN A 241 -21.50 -24.56 2.82
CA ASN A 241 -21.83 -25.31 4.03
C ASN A 241 -22.02 -24.41 5.26
N SER A 242 -21.19 -23.36 5.39
CA SER A 242 -21.34 -22.39 6.47
C SER A 242 -22.63 -21.58 6.34
N ILE A 243 -22.97 -21.15 5.13
CA ILE A 243 -24.22 -20.47 4.82
C ILE A 243 -25.42 -21.37 5.12
N ASP A 244 -25.42 -22.60 4.65
CA ASP A 244 -26.49 -23.57 4.88
C ASP A 244 -26.71 -23.83 6.38
N THR A 245 -25.62 -23.91 7.15
CA THR A 245 -25.69 -24.05 8.61
C THR A 245 -26.39 -22.85 9.25
N VAL A 246 -26.03 -21.63 8.86
CA VAL A 246 -26.64 -20.39 9.38
C VAL A 246 -28.11 -20.30 8.95
N LEU A 247 -28.43 -20.58 7.69
CA LEU A 247 -29.81 -20.56 7.18
C LEU A 247 -30.69 -21.60 7.87
N SER A 248 -30.13 -22.81 8.15
CA SER A 248 -30.81 -23.83 8.92
C SER A 248 -31.11 -23.39 10.37
N ALA A 249 -30.15 -22.73 11.01
CA ALA A 249 -30.34 -22.18 12.36
C ALA A 249 -31.43 -21.08 12.39
N ILE A 250 -31.43 -20.17 11.44
CA ILE A 250 -32.46 -19.12 11.29
C ILE A 250 -33.84 -19.78 11.07
N SER A 251 -33.90 -20.75 10.15
CA SER A 251 -35.16 -21.47 9.82
C SER A 251 -35.83 -22.12 11.03
N LYS A 252 -35.04 -22.58 12.01
CA LYS A 252 -35.50 -23.32 13.19
C LYS A 252 -35.67 -22.44 14.43
N GLY A 253 -34.90 -21.33 14.54
CA GLY A 253 -34.78 -20.55 15.76
C GLY A 253 -35.59 -19.26 15.81
N VAL A 254 -36.20 -18.83 14.71
CA VAL A 254 -36.89 -17.54 14.61
C VAL A 254 -38.31 -17.70 14.11
N ASN A 255 -39.25 -16.90 14.62
CA ASN A 255 -40.61 -16.83 14.07
C ASN A 255 -40.57 -16.41 12.59
N ASN A 256 -41.28 -17.13 11.74
CA ASN A 256 -41.18 -17.02 10.29
C ASN A 256 -39.77 -17.32 9.70
N GLY A 257 -38.93 -18.04 10.46
CA GLY A 257 -37.55 -18.32 10.11
C GLY A 257 -37.34 -18.95 8.74
N ARG A 258 -38.27 -19.78 8.26
CA ARG A 258 -38.19 -20.36 6.90
C ARG A 258 -38.27 -19.30 5.80
N VAL A 259 -39.14 -18.29 5.95
CA VAL A 259 -39.26 -17.19 4.98
C VAL A 259 -38.03 -16.32 5.01
N ILE A 260 -37.54 -15.97 6.20
CA ILE A 260 -36.33 -15.18 6.39
C ILE A 260 -35.10 -15.90 5.82
N ALA A 261 -34.94 -17.19 6.11
CA ALA A 261 -33.85 -18.00 5.60
C ALA A 261 -33.85 -18.07 4.06
N ARG A 262 -35.02 -18.21 3.43
CA ARG A 262 -35.15 -18.20 1.98
C ARG A 262 -34.78 -16.84 1.38
N GLN A 263 -35.30 -15.75 1.93
CA GLN A 263 -34.96 -14.40 1.48
C GLN A 263 -33.45 -14.12 1.62
N ALA A 264 -32.83 -14.56 2.72
CA ALA A 264 -31.40 -14.43 2.93
C ALA A 264 -30.62 -15.29 1.90
N ALA A 265 -31.05 -16.51 1.61
CA ALA A 265 -30.44 -17.36 0.59
C ALA A 265 -30.51 -16.69 -0.79
N ASP A 266 -31.71 -16.22 -1.19
CA ASP A 266 -31.92 -15.55 -2.48
C ASP A 266 -31.04 -14.28 -2.60
N ALA A 267 -30.92 -13.51 -1.51
CA ALA A 267 -30.06 -12.32 -1.48
C ALA A 267 -28.55 -12.67 -1.59
N LEU A 268 -28.09 -13.71 -0.90
CA LEU A 268 -26.72 -14.21 -1.01
C LEU A 268 -26.39 -14.72 -2.41
N ASP A 269 -27.31 -15.49 -3.02
CA ASP A 269 -27.14 -15.99 -4.39
C ASP A 269 -27.06 -14.83 -5.40
N GLN A 270 -27.87 -13.80 -5.23
CA GLN A 270 -27.78 -12.58 -6.04
C GLN A 270 -26.43 -11.87 -5.84
N MET A 271 -25.95 -11.77 -4.61
CA MET A 271 -24.64 -11.16 -4.32
C MET A 271 -23.50 -11.96 -5.01
N PHE A 272 -23.45 -13.27 -4.88
CA PHE A 272 -22.43 -14.09 -5.53
C PHE A 272 -22.52 -14.04 -7.05
N THR A 273 -23.72 -14.09 -7.61
CA THR A 273 -23.95 -13.96 -9.07
C THR A 273 -23.55 -12.57 -9.60
N SER A 274 -23.62 -11.52 -8.77
CA SER A 274 -23.21 -10.18 -9.16
C SER A 274 -21.68 -10.05 -9.30
N VAL A 275 -20.91 -10.97 -8.72
CA VAL A 275 -19.45 -11.04 -8.88
C VAL A 275 -19.16 -11.61 -10.27
N ARG A 276 -18.62 -10.82 -11.16
CA ARG A 276 -18.28 -11.23 -12.54
C ARG A 276 -17.00 -12.06 -12.60
N ALA A 277 -16.88 -13.06 -11.72
CA ALA A 277 -15.67 -13.86 -11.55
C ALA A 277 -15.27 -14.60 -12.84
N GLU A 278 -16.24 -14.91 -13.72
CA GLU A 278 -16.01 -15.49 -15.03
C GLU A 278 -15.05 -14.66 -15.89
N ILE A 279 -15.11 -13.33 -15.83
CA ILE A 279 -14.23 -12.45 -16.62
C ILE A 279 -12.76 -12.65 -16.24
N ILE A 280 -12.47 -12.74 -14.93
CA ILE A 280 -11.12 -13.01 -14.43
C ILE A 280 -10.72 -14.45 -14.75
N ALA A 281 -11.60 -15.42 -14.51
CA ALA A 281 -11.32 -16.83 -14.71
C ALA A 281 -11.08 -17.18 -16.19
N GLU A 282 -11.91 -16.71 -17.12
CA GLU A 282 -11.75 -16.96 -18.57
C GLU A 282 -10.44 -16.40 -19.11
N PHE A 283 -10.05 -15.21 -18.65
CA PHE A 283 -8.84 -14.57 -19.15
C PHE A 283 -7.59 -15.22 -18.56
N PHE A 284 -7.51 -15.39 -17.24
CA PHE A 284 -6.30 -15.85 -16.55
C PHE A 284 -6.18 -17.36 -16.40
N ALA A 285 -7.21 -18.16 -16.73
CA ALA A 285 -7.05 -19.58 -16.88
C ALA A 285 -6.07 -19.95 -18.03
N LYS A 286 -5.95 -19.11 -19.02
CA LYS A 286 -4.98 -19.26 -20.11
C LYS A 286 -3.59 -18.92 -19.60
N GLU A 287 -2.66 -19.87 -19.70
CA GLU A 287 -1.30 -19.74 -19.18
C GLU A 287 -0.58 -18.49 -19.69
N GLN A 288 -0.63 -18.25 -20.99
CA GLN A 288 -0.02 -17.07 -21.62
C GLN A 288 -0.47 -15.76 -20.99
N ASN A 289 -1.75 -15.61 -20.62
CA ASN A 289 -2.28 -14.40 -19.99
C ASN A 289 -1.83 -14.26 -18.54
N SER A 290 -1.76 -15.38 -17.81
CA SER A 290 -1.32 -15.41 -16.43
C SER A 290 0.18 -15.05 -16.28
N PHE A 291 0.99 -15.32 -17.30
CA PHE A 291 2.40 -14.92 -17.31
C PHE A 291 2.60 -13.42 -17.30
N HIS A 292 1.65 -12.64 -17.83
CA HIS A 292 1.74 -11.18 -17.88
C HIS A 292 1.46 -10.50 -16.53
N LEU A 293 0.85 -11.17 -15.55
CA LEU A 293 0.49 -10.57 -14.26
C LEU A 293 1.69 -9.93 -13.56
N PHE A 294 2.79 -10.64 -13.42
CA PHE A 294 3.96 -10.15 -12.71
C PHE A 294 4.67 -8.99 -13.45
N PRO A 295 5.01 -9.06 -14.76
CA PRO A 295 5.57 -7.91 -15.46
C PRO A 295 4.62 -6.72 -15.50
N VAL A 296 3.31 -6.93 -15.66
CA VAL A 296 2.29 -5.86 -15.61
C VAL A 296 2.23 -5.23 -14.21
N ALA A 297 2.33 -6.01 -13.12
CA ALA A 297 2.38 -5.45 -11.77
C ALA A 297 3.57 -4.48 -11.60
N ARG A 298 4.74 -4.85 -12.10
CA ARG A 298 5.94 -3.99 -12.09
C ARG A 298 5.76 -2.73 -12.94
N GLU A 299 5.18 -2.88 -14.12
CA GLU A 299 4.91 -1.75 -15.01
C GLU A 299 3.91 -0.78 -14.37
N LEU A 300 2.79 -1.27 -13.85
CA LEU A 300 1.75 -0.43 -13.24
C LEU A 300 2.27 0.31 -12.00
N GLU A 301 3.10 -0.35 -11.17
CA GLU A 301 3.78 0.31 -10.06
C GLU A 301 4.69 1.42 -10.55
N ALA A 302 5.51 1.17 -11.57
CA ALA A 302 6.40 2.16 -12.15
C ALA A 302 5.62 3.34 -12.78
N ARG A 303 4.54 3.06 -13.53
CA ARG A 303 3.69 4.09 -14.14
C ARG A 303 2.96 4.94 -13.12
N ALA A 304 2.48 4.35 -12.04
CA ALA A 304 1.85 5.10 -10.95
C ALA A 304 2.79 6.12 -10.31
N HIS A 305 4.08 5.83 -10.30
CA HIS A 305 5.12 6.71 -9.80
C HIS A 305 5.84 7.51 -10.90
N ALA A 306 5.44 7.42 -12.17
CA ALA A 306 6.08 8.18 -13.24
C ALA A 306 6.01 9.69 -12.95
N ARG A 307 7.13 10.40 -13.15
CA ARG A 307 7.20 11.84 -12.90
C ARG A 307 6.42 12.62 -13.95
N ASN A 308 6.47 12.16 -15.21
CA ASN A 308 5.78 12.79 -16.32
C ASN A 308 4.42 12.15 -16.61
N ARG A 309 3.45 12.96 -17.04
CA ARG A 309 2.11 12.48 -17.44
C ARG A 309 2.14 11.57 -18.65
N THR A 310 3.02 11.84 -19.61
CA THR A 310 3.23 11.00 -20.81
C THR A 310 3.66 9.59 -20.42
N ASP A 311 4.57 9.46 -19.45
CA ASP A 311 5.04 8.18 -18.96
C ASP A 311 3.97 7.45 -18.13
N LEU A 312 3.14 8.18 -17.39
CA LEU A 312 1.98 7.62 -16.68
C LEU A 312 1.04 6.88 -17.64
N THR A 313 0.79 7.41 -18.83
CA THR A 313 -0.16 6.82 -19.80
C THR A 313 0.49 5.91 -20.85
N ALA A 314 1.82 5.80 -20.86
CA ALA A 314 2.57 4.96 -21.80
C ALA A 314 2.56 3.49 -21.38
N LEU A 315 1.39 2.86 -21.43
CA LEU A 315 1.19 1.46 -21.06
C LEU A 315 1.49 0.50 -22.19
N SER A 316 2.09 -0.66 -21.86
CA SER A 316 2.25 -1.79 -22.79
C SER A 316 0.89 -2.35 -23.23
N VAL A 317 0.90 -3.18 -24.27
CA VAL A 317 -0.30 -3.87 -24.74
C VAL A 317 -0.85 -4.80 -23.67
N GLU A 318 0.04 -5.51 -22.98
CA GLU A 318 -0.28 -6.44 -21.89
C GLU A 318 -0.91 -5.70 -20.71
N ALA A 319 -0.34 -4.56 -20.30
CA ALA A 319 -0.91 -3.74 -19.22
C ALA A 319 -2.30 -3.19 -19.61
N LYS A 320 -2.49 -2.74 -20.85
CA LYS A 320 -3.80 -2.32 -21.36
C LYS A 320 -4.82 -3.47 -21.37
N ALA A 321 -4.40 -4.69 -21.76
CA ALA A 321 -5.26 -5.87 -21.75
C ALA A 321 -5.70 -6.24 -20.34
N VAL A 322 -4.77 -6.31 -19.38
CA VAL A 322 -5.06 -6.60 -17.98
C VAL A 322 -5.97 -5.55 -17.36
N LEU A 323 -5.65 -4.25 -17.54
CA LEU A 323 -6.50 -3.16 -17.06
C LEU A 323 -7.90 -3.19 -17.69
N GLY A 324 -8.00 -3.58 -18.97
CA GLY A 324 -9.28 -3.75 -19.66
C GLY A 324 -10.13 -4.86 -19.01
N VAL A 325 -9.53 -6.02 -18.70
CA VAL A 325 -10.19 -7.13 -18.01
C VAL A 325 -10.61 -6.72 -16.60
N PHE A 326 -9.75 -6.03 -15.86
CA PHE A 326 -10.07 -5.53 -14.53
C PHE A 326 -11.20 -4.47 -14.57
N ALA A 327 -11.19 -3.59 -15.57
CA ALA A 327 -12.26 -2.62 -15.76
C ALA A 327 -13.61 -3.30 -16.04
N ASP A 328 -13.62 -4.32 -16.90
CA ASP A 328 -14.85 -5.10 -17.18
C ASP A 328 -15.34 -5.83 -15.95
N PHE A 329 -14.45 -6.44 -15.17
CA PHE A 329 -14.79 -7.11 -13.92
C PHE A 329 -15.52 -6.18 -12.94
N ILE A 330 -15.02 -4.95 -12.75
CA ILE A 330 -15.66 -3.98 -11.84
C ILE A 330 -16.79 -3.17 -12.50
N GLY A 331 -17.03 -3.33 -13.81
CA GLY A 331 -18.02 -2.56 -14.57
C GLY A 331 -17.61 -1.12 -14.85
N ALA A 332 -16.32 -0.80 -14.85
CA ALA A 332 -15.82 0.53 -15.16
C ALA A 332 -15.65 0.77 -16.66
N LYS A 333 -15.71 2.04 -17.06
CA LYS A 333 -15.49 2.44 -18.47
C LYS A 333 -13.98 2.40 -18.77
N ARG A 334 -13.53 1.51 -19.67
CA ARG A 334 -12.12 1.37 -20.08
C ARG A 334 -11.51 2.72 -20.52
N LYS A 335 -12.27 3.59 -21.20
CA LYS A 335 -11.79 4.90 -21.67
C LYS A 335 -11.25 5.76 -20.52
N ALA A 336 -11.86 5.71 -19.34
CA ALA A 336 -11.42 6.49 -18.18
C ALA A 336 -10.00 6.13 -17.71
N LEU A 337 -9.57 4.88 -17.93
CA LEU A 337 -8.29 4.33 -17.49
C LEU A 337 -7.22 4.32 -18.58
N LEU A 338 -7.63 4.13 -19.85
CA LEU A 338 -6.72 3.85 -20.96
C LEU A 338 -6.53 5.02 -21.93
N SER A 339 -7.35 6.09 -21.83
CA SER A 339 -7.21 7.27 -22.68
C SER A 339 -5.98 8.08 -22.27
N SER A 340 -5.14 8.41 -23.24
CA SER A 340 -4.01 9.33 -23.08
C SER A 340 -4.43 10.81 -23.06
N GLU A 341 -5.68 11.10 -23.37
CA GLU A 341 -6.22 12.47 -23.37
C GLU A 341 -6.41 12.94 -21.93
N PHE A 342 -5.42 13.63 -21.41
CA PHE A 342 -5.65 14.60 -20.33
C PHE A 342 -6.24 15.83 -21.01
N GLU A 343 -7.55 16.05 -20.91
CA GLU A 343 -8.12 17.36 -21.19
C GLU A 343 -7.31 18.36 -20.35
N ALA A 344 -6.61 19.26 -21.00
CA ALA A 344 -5.92 20.34 -20.33
C ALA A 344 -6.98 21.04 -19.48
N ALA A 345 -6.83 21.04 -18.17
CA ALA A 345 -7.64 21.90 -17.32
C ALA A 345 -7.58 23.30 -17.94
N PRO A 346 -8.70 24.00 -18.17
CA PRO A 346 -8.64 25.34 -18.71
C PRO A 346 -7.67 26.11 -17.84
N SER A 347 -6.57 26.57 -18.47
CA SER A 347 -5.63 27.49 -17.83
C SER A 347 -6.49 28.57 -17.18
N VAL A 348 -6.40 28.72 -15.86
CA VAL A 348 -6.98 29.86 -15.17
C VAL A 348 -6.33 31.06 -15.83
N ALA A 349 -7.06 31.70 -16.73
CA ALA A 349 -6.63 32.86 -17.45
C ALA A 349 -6.09 33.84 -16.40
N ALA A 350 -4.83 34.19 -16.51
CA ALA A 350 -4.21 35.20 -15.70
C ALA A 350 -5.17 36.40 -15.65
N ALA A 351 -5.60 36.76 -14.45
CA ALA A 351 -6.45 37.92 -14.26
C ALA A 351 -5.83 39.11 -15.00
N PRO A 352 -6.62 39.91 -15.74
CA PRO A 352 -6.10 41.04 -16.47
C PRO A 352 -5.36 41.96 -15.47
N LYS A 353 -4.11 42.24 -15.75
CA LYS A 353 -3.36 43.24 -15.01
C LYS A 353 -4.10 44.57 -15.16
N THR A 354 -4.83 44.99 -14.16
CA THR A 354 -5.36 46.32 -14.02
C THR A 354 -4.14 47.26 -13.94
N THR A 355 -3.90 47.97 -15.02
CA THR A 355 -3.00 49.11 -15.07
C THR A 355 -3.65 50.24 -14.23
N THR A 356 -3.29 50.30 -12.97
CA THR A 356 -3.62 51.47 -12.14
C THR A 356 -2.55 52.50 -12.41
N SER A 357 -2.94 53.58 -13.11
CA SER A 357 -2.20 54.77 -13.28
C SER A 357 -1.93 55.40 -11.90
N ALA A 358 -0.68 55.68 -11.62
CA ALA A 358 -0.24 56.39 -10.41
C ALA A 358 -0.71 57.87 -10.41
N PRO A 359 -1.20 58.41 -9.30
CA PRO A 359 -1.30 59.87 -9.09
C PRO A 359 0.04 60.42 -8.62
N PRO A 360 0.29 61.76 -8.87
CA PRO A 360 1.57 62.38 -8.64
C PRO A 360 1.86 62.66 -7.14
N PRO A 361 3.11 62.90 -6.75
CA PRO A 361 3.52 63.02 -5.35
C PRO A 361 3.17 64.37 -4.74
N SER A 362 2.55 64.34 -3.56
CA SER A 362 2.45 65.53 -2.72
C SER A 362 3.45 65.43 -1.57
N THR A 363 4.33 66.41 -1.55
CA THR A 363 5.22 66.74 -0.45
C THR A 363 4.44 67.13 0.80
N PHE A 364 4.70 66.54 1.95
CA PHE A 364 4.68 67.24 3.24
C PHE A 364 5.64 66.61 4.24
N ARG A 365 6.20 67.41 5.02
CA ARG A 365 7.37 67.61 5.85
C ARG A 365 7.28 66.82 7.16
N ALA A 366 8.44 66.48 7.66
CA ALA A 366 8.75 65.85 8.93
C ALA A 366 8.22 66.56 10.17
N GLU A 367 7.89 65.77 11.19
CA GLU A 367 8.16 66.15 12.57
C GLU A 367 8.47 64.91 13.42
N THR A 368 9.64 65.00 14.05
CA THR A 368 10.25 64.16 15.06
C THR A 368 9.54 64.31 16.39
N VAL A 369 9.27 63.21 17.12
CA VAL A 369 9.39 63.19 18.59
C VAL A 369 9.84 61.80 19.01
N ALA A 370 10.97 61.82 19.74
CA ALA A 370 11.53 60.73 20.50
C ALA A 370 10.82 60.61 21.87
N GLU A 371 10.79 59.42 22.41
CA GLU A 371 11.05 59.11 23.83
C GLU A 371 11.03 57.61 24.11
N GLU A 372 12.15 57.10 24.58
CA GLU A 372 12.35 55.91 25.40
C GLU A 372 12.31 56.32 26.88
N PRO A 373 12.60 55.41 27.85
CA PRO A 373 12.10 54.07 28.24
C PRO A 373 11.70 54.02 29.74
N SER A 374 11.23 52.89 30.25
CA SER A 374 11.47 52.50 31.67
C SER A 374 11.03 51.04 31.88
N ASP A 375 11.94 50.19 32.22
CA ASP A 375 12.35 49.61 33.50
C ASP A 375 11.42 48.56 34.11
N ALA A 376 11.98 47.36 34.11
CA ALA A 376 12.22 46.41 35.18
C ALA A 376 11.15 46.17 36.27
N VAL A 377 10.85 44.89 36.50
CA VAL A 377 10.95 44.25 37.84
C VAL A 377 11.07 42.75 37.68
N GLN A 378 12.13 42.18 38.22
CA GLN A 378 12.33 40.81 38.65
C GLN A 378 11.46 40.54 39.90
N GLU A 379 11.02 39.28 40.08
CA GLU A 379 11.06 38.67 41.41
C GLU A 379 11.04 37.14 41.32
N ASP A 380 11.93 36.60 42.09
CA ASP A 380 12.28 35.23 42.41
C ASP A 380 11.17 34.48 43.19
N GLY A 381 11.22 33.17 43.16
CA GLY A 381 10.44 32.33 44.09
C GLY A 381 10.81 30.86 43.99
N GLU A 382 11.87 30.50 44.72
CA GLU A 382 12.30 29.15 45.12
C GLU A 382 11.26 28.36 45.90
N SER A 383 11.55 27.06 45.96
CA SER A 383 11.23 26.08 47.05
C SER A 383 10.22 25.05 46.67
N THR A 384 10.34 23.77 46.89
CA THR A 384 11.24 22.88 47.64
C THR A 384 10.87 21.45 47.27
N ALA A 385 11.85 20.58 47.37
CA ALA A 385 11.77 19.12 47.28
C ALA A 385 10.92 18.52 48.44
N GLN A 386 10.33 17.37 48.19
CA GLN A 386 10.22 16.33 49.18
C GLN A 386 10.21 14.93 48.60
N ASP A 387 11.22 14.18 49.03
CA ASP A 387 11.37 12.73 49.01
C ASP A 387 10.24 12.01 49.70
N SER A 388 9.86 10.85 49.23
CA SER A 388 9.45 9.74 50.07
C SER A 388 9.74 8.40 49.41
N GLU A 389 10.82 7.76 49.91
CA GLU A 389 11.06 6.32 49.87
C GLU A 389 9.94 5.57 50.59
N ILE A 390 9.52 4.44 50.06
CA ILE A 390 9.05 3.30 50.81
C ILE A 390 9.44 1.99 50.12
N LYS A 391 10.40 1.34 50.71
CA LYS A 391 10.80 -0.04 50.91
C LYS A 391 9.88 -1.17 50.41
N SER A 392 10.55 -2.04 49.68
CA SER A 392 10.63 -3.52 49.74
C SER A 392 9.58 -4.33 50.53
N SER A 393 9.05 -5.36 49.85
CA SER A 393 9.03 -6.70 50.49
C SER A 393 9.03 -7.80 49.39
N LYS A 394 9.97 -8.73 49.57
CA LYS A 394 10.08 -10.03 48.92
C LYS A 394 8.91 -10.92 49.36
N SER A 395 8.44 -11.78 48.48
CA SER A 395 8.15 -13.18 48.84
C SER A 395 8.21 -14.05 47.59
N ASP A 396 9.10 -15.02 47.69
CA ASP A 396 9.21 -16.22 46.86
C ASP A 396 7.88 -16.98 46.86
N GLU A 397 7.56 -17.58 45.72
CA GLU A 397 7.13 -18.99 45.67
C GLU A 397 6.92 -19.43 44.22
N ASN A 398 7.72 -20.42 43.86
CA ASN A 398 7.54 -21.27 42.72
C ASN A 398 6.68 -22.48 43.15
N PRO A 399 5.81 -23.02 42.33
CA PRO A 399 6.01 -24.44 42.04
C PRO A 399 5.81 -24.85 40.59
N LYS A 400 6.60 -25.79 40.27
CA LYS A 400 6.70 -26.75 39.17
C LYS A 400 5.38 -27.39 38.71
N LEU A 401 5.43 -27.81 37.40
CA LEU A 401 4.91 -29.06 36.81
C LEU A 401 3.38 -29.12 36.52
N LEU A 402 2.99 -29.15 35.29
CA LEU A 402 2.87 -30.33 34.36
C LEU A 402 2.74 -29.84 32.94
#